data_7fa75bf3286c3184d0a927d929124a10
#
_entry.id   7fa75bf3286c3184d0a927d929124a10
#
_cell.length_a   1.000
_cell.length_b   1.000
_cell.length_c   1.000
_cell.angle_alpha   90.00
_cell.angle_beta   90.00
_cell.angle_gamma   90.00
#
_symmetry.space_group_name_H-M   'P 1'
#
loop_
_entity.id
_entity.type
_entity.pdbx_description
1 polymer ?
#
loop_
_entity_poly.entity_id
_entity_poly.type
_entity_poly.pdbx_seq_one_letter_code
_entity_poly.pdbx_strand_id
1 'polypeptide(L)'
;MTQTELPDGLLDKVRALLAKAESTRFEAEADVFTAKAQELMARHRIERAILGRHEHAGCDAPTSRRVLVPAPYSGAKAILLANIAEANGCSAVWSKRLGCATVFGFGPELDAVDTLFASLLVQAGSALRRHGAKIDSFGRRRTKSFRRAFLLSFAVRIGERLEATVAAAVADARAETGAELVPVLADRSDRARAAARAAFPETRHFAPVATEGDGWYAGHVFADLVDLAVVPSLP
;
A
#
# COMPACT_ATOMS: atom_id res chain seq x y z
N MET A 1 17.42 21.30 -13.49
CA MET A 1 16.20 20.49 -13.26
C MET A 1 16.68 19.15 -12.70
N THR A 2 16.91 19.07 -11.40
CA THR A 2 17.36 17.86 -10.70
C THR A 2 16.09 17.13 -10.27
N GLN A 3 15.79 16.01 -10.91
CA GLN A 3 14.80 15.06 -10.41
C GLN A 3 15.31 14.55 -9.06
N THR A 4 14.60 14.89 -8.00
CA THR A 4 14.93 14.39 -6.65
C THR A 4 14.32 13.00 -6.54
N GLU A 5 15.03 12.02 -7.09
CA GLU A 5 14.77 10.60 -6.89
C GLU A 5 15.03 10.24 -5.42
N LEU A 6 14.37 9.18 -4.95
CA LEU A 6 14.76 8.52 -3.69
C LEU A 6 16.29 8.31 -3.74
N PRO A 7 17.02 8.48 -2.63
CA PRO A 7 18.45 8.11 -2.62
C PRO A 7 18.56 6.68 -3.15
N ASP A 8 19.30 6.48 -4.23
CA ASP A 8 19.43 5.18 -4.93
C ASP A 8 19.63 4.02 -3.96
N GLY A 9 20.40 4.22 -2.90
CA GLY A 9 20.66 3.23 -1.86
C GLY A 9 19.44 2.88 -0.98
N LEU A 10 18.43 3.74 -0.82
CA LEU A 10 17.22 3.42 -0.03
C LEU A 10 16.25 2.62 -0.86
N LEU A 11 16.00 3.02 -2.09
CA LEU A 11 15.12 2.29 -3.00
C LEU A 11 15.65 0.88 -3.27
N ASP A 12 16.96 0.73 -3.41
CA ASP A 12 17.62 -0.57 -3.56
C ASP A 12 17.48 -1.44 -2.32
N LYS A 13 17.60 -0.86 -1.11
CA LYS A 13 17.33 -1.59 0.14
C LYS A 13 15.89 -2.05 0.24
N VAL A 14 14.95 -1.20 -0.10
CA VAL A 14 13.51 -1.54 -0.12
C VAL A 14 13.25 -2.66 -1.12
N ARG A 15 13.74 -2.55 -2.34
CA ARG A 15 13.62 -3.60 -3.38
C ARG A 15 14.24 -4.91 -2.94
N ALA A 16 15.44 -4.89 -2.34
CA ALA A 16 16.10 -6.09 -1.84
C ALA A 16 15.30 -6.77 -0.72
N LEU A 17 14.71 -6.02 0.18
CA LEU A 17 13.85 -6.55 1.24
C LEU A 17 12.57 -7.18 0.66
N LEU A 18 11.92 -6.50 -0.28
CA LEU A 18 10.72 -7.04 -0.91
C LEU A 18 11.01 -8.27 -1.77
N ALA A 19 12.14 -8.31 -2.48
CA ALA A 19 12.57 -9.50 -3.22
C ALA A 19 12.83 -10.70 -2.29
N LYS A 20 13.39 -10.47 -1.11
CA LYS A 20 13.51 -11.51 -0.07
C LYS A 20 12.14 -11.98 0.40
N ALA A 21 11.21 -11.07 0.68
CA ALA A 21 9.84 -11.39 1.07
C ALA A 21 9.12 -12.26 0.01
N GLU A 22 9.38 -12.02 -1.26
CA GLU A 22 8.77 -12.77 -2.37
C GLU A 22 9.38 -14.16 -2.55
N SER A 23 10.66 -14.33 -2.23
CA SER A 23 11.43 -15.55 -2.48
C SER A 23 11.41 -16.56 -1.33
N THR A 24 11.16 -16.12 -0.09
CA THR A 24 11.15 -17.01 1.06
C THR A 24 9.94 -17.95 1.07
N ARG A 25 10.16 -19.17 1.61
CA ARG A 25 9.10 -20.16 1.83
C ARG A 25 8.38 -19.99 3.17
N PHE A 26 8.97 -19.23 4.06
CA PHE A 26 8.47 -18.99 5.41
C PHE A 26 7.69 -17.68 5.44
N GLU A 27 6.39 -17.76 5.74
CA GLU A 27 5.50 -16.60 5.78
C GLU A 27 6.03 -15.55 6.78
N ALA A 28 6.46 -15.96 7.96
CA ALA A 28 7.02 -15.08 8.97
C ALA A 28 8.28 -14.30 8.50
N GLU A 29 9.12 -14.89 7.66
CA GLU A 29 10.28 -14.18 7.11
C GLU A 29 9.87 -13.17 6.02
N ALA A 30 8.93 -13.57 5.14
CA ALA A 30 8.38 -12.64 4.14
C ALA A 30 7.82 -11.39 4.82
N ASP A 31 7.20 -11.59 5.94
CA ASP A 31 6.57 -10.60 6.77
C ASP A 31 7.59 -9.59 7.31
N VAL A 32 8.65 -10.07 7.95
CA VAL A 32 9.73 -9.24 8.51
C VAL A 32 10.35 -8.36 7.41
N PHE A 33 10.61 -8.92 6.24
CA PHE A 33 11.21 -8.16 5.14
C PHE A 33 10.26 -7.09 4.57
N THR A 34 8.97 -7.42 4.41
CA THR A 34 7.97 -6.47 3.91
C THR A 34 7.78 -5.33 4.90
N ALA A 35 7.70 -5.63 6.18
CA ALA A 35 7.61 -4.66 7.26
C ALA A 35 8.78 -3.69 7.28
N LYS A 36 10.00 -4.22 7.21
CA LYS A 36 11.20 -3.37 7.23
C LYS A 36 11.27 -2.47 6.00
N ALA A 37 10.82 -2.96 4.85
CA ALA A 37 10.69 -2.14 3.65
C ALA A 37 9.73 -0.95 3.87
N GLN A 38 8.59 -1.21 4.48
CA GLN A 38 7.58 -0.16 4.74
C GLN A 38 8.00 0.83 5.81
N GLU A 39 8.64 0.37 6.89
CA GLU A 39 9.24 1.24 7.90
C GLU A 39 10.24 2.22 7.26
N LEU A 40 11.13 1.71 6.40
CA LEU A 40 12.11 2.55 5.69
C LEU A 40 11.43 3.59 4.78
N MET A 41 10.36 3.20 4.08
CA MET A 41 9.61 4.13 3.22
C MET A 41 8.90 5.21 4.05
N ALA A 42 8.24 4.82 5.15
CA ALA A 42 7.55 5.76 6.03
C ALA A 42 8.54 6.74 6.67
N ARG A 43 9.66 6.25 7.18
CA ARG A 43 10.70 7.08 7.79
C ARG A 43 11.29 8.07 6.78
N HIS A 44 11.60 7.64 5.57
CA HIS A 44 12.12 8.52 4.53
C HIS A 44 11.11 9.61 4.12
N ARG A 45 9.83 9.28 4.00
CA ARG A 45 8.77 10.27 3.75
C ARG A 45 8.74 11.34 4.85
N ILE A 46 8.89 10.93 6.11
CA ILE A 46 8.93 11.82 7.26
C ILE A 46 10.19 12.70 7.22
N GLU A 47 11.37 12.14 6.99
CA GLU A 47 12.62 12.88 6.85
C GLU A 47 12.53 13.94 5.75
N ARG A 48 11.96 13.61 4.60
CA ARG A 48 11.72 14.58 3.54
C ARG A 48 10.71 15.66 3.90
N ALA A 49 9.69 15.34 4.67
CA ALA A 49 8.75 16.33 5.15
C ALA A 49 9.42 17.32 6.12
N ILE A 50 10.37 16.85 6.94
CA ILE A 50 11.19 17.70 7.82
C ILE A 50 12.10 18.61 7.00
N LEU A 51 12.83 18.06 6.03
CA LEU A 51 13.74 18.81 5.16
C LEU A 51 13.00 19.86 4.32
N GLY A 52 11.86 19.52 3.77
CA GLY A 52 11.02 20.41 2.98
C GLY A 52 10.44 21.61 3.77
N ARG A 53 10.47 21.56 5.11
CA ARG A 53 10.15 22.74 5.94
C ARG A 53 11.24 23.81 5.92
N HIS A 54 12.49 23.41 5.66
CA HIS A 54 13.65 24.31 5.63
C HIS A 54 13.95 24.82 4.22
N GLU A 55 13.59 24.05 3.19
CA GLU A 55 13.71 24.45 1.80
C GLU A 55 12.31 24.92 1.33
N HIS A 56 12.18 26.19 1.01
CA HIS A 56 10.95 26.87 0.57
C HIS A 56 9.90 25.93 -0.09
N ALA A 57 8.78 25.75 0.56
CA ALA A 57 7.70 24.80 0.26
C ALA A 57 6.96 25.00 -1.09
N GLY A 58 7.60 25.60 -2.10
CA GLY A 58 6.93 26.12 -3.29
C GLY A 58 7.12 25.35 -4.59
N CYS A 59 8.07 24.44 -4.71
CA CYS A 59 8.49 23.92 -6.02
C CYS A 59 8.02 22.50 -6.36
N ASP A 60 7.47 21.73 -5.43
CA ASP A 60 7.06 20.34 -5.69
C ASP A 60 5.55 20.27 -5.91
N ALA A 61 5.11 20.06 -7.14
CA ALA A 61 3.70 19.85 -7.47
C ALA A 61 3.40 18.34 -7.52
N PRO A 62 2.22 17.91 -7.05
CA PRO A 62 1.83 16.51 -7.22
C PRO A 62 1.74 16.17 -8.70
N THR A 63 2.30 15.01 -9.05
CA THR A 63 2.24 14.43 -10.39
C THR A 63 1.26 13.25 -10.40
N SER A 64 1.05 12.66 -11.57
CA SER A 64 0.20 11.49 -11.69
C SER A 64 0.93 10.34 -12.37
N ARG A 65 0.64 9.13 -11.93
CA ARG A 65 1.16 7.89 -12.51
C ARG A 65 0.04 6.91 -12.78
N ARG A 66 0.08 6.27 -13.93
CA ARG A 66 -0.89 5.23 -14.28
C ARG A 66 -0.36 3.87 -13.87
N VAL A 67 -1.15 3.15 -13.04
CA VAL A 67 -0.83 1.83 -12.52
C VAL A 67 -1.83 0.82 -13.10
N LEU A 68 -1.34 -0.26 -13.68
CA LEU A 68 -2.20 -1.33 -14.20
C LEU A 68 -2.81 -2.12 -13.06
N VAL A 69 -4.13 -2.39 -13.18
CA VAL A 69 -4.88 -3.21 -12.23
C VAL A 69 -5.39 -4.45 -12.97
N PRO A 70 -4.56 -5.52 -13.06
CA PRO A 70 -4.83 -6.64 -13.95
C PRO A 70 -6.05 -7.47 -13.50
N ALA A 71 -6.82 -7.97 -14.45
CA ALA A 71 -7.83 -9.00 -14.23
C ALA A 71 -7.14 -10.34 -13.85
N PRO A 72 -7.85 -11.28 -13.21
CA PRO A 72 -9.19 -11.14 -12.62
C PRO A 72 -9.17 -10.39 -11.26
N TYR A 73 -10.36 -10.10 -10.73
CA TYR A 73 -10.56 -9.47 -9.42
C TYR A 73 -10.04 -8.03 -9.32
N SER A 74 -10.04 -7.30 -10.43
CA SER A 74 -9.51 -5.93 -10.51
C SER A 74 -10.10 -4.97 -9.45
N GLY A 75 -11.38 -5.13 -9.07
CA GLY A 75 -11.98 -4.31 -8.01
C GLY A 75 -11.30 -4.47 -6.64
N ALA A 76 -11.02 -5.70 -6.21
CA ALA A 76 -10.30 -5.95 -4.94
C ALA A 76 -8.85 -5.45 -5.00
N LYS A 77 -8.18 -5.64 -6.15
CA LYS A 77 -6.83 -5.12 -6.36
C LYS A 77 -6.78 -3.58 -6.41
N ALA A 78 -7.82 -2.95 -6.96
CA ALA A 78 -7.93 -1.49 -6.96
C ALA A 78 -8.07 -0.92 -5.54
N ILE A 79 -8.77 -1.63 -4.64
CA ILE A 79 -8.83 -1.24 -3.23
C ILE A 79 -7.48 -1.40 -2.56
N LEU A 80 -6.77 -2.52 -2.80
CA LEU A 80 -5.41 -2.68 -2.29
C LEU A 80 -4.52 -1.51 -2.72
N LEU A 81 -4.55 -1.16 -4.01
CA LEU A 81 -3.79 -0.02 -4.51
C LEU A 81 -4.21 1.31 -3.86
N ALA A 82 -5.52 1.53 -3.68
CA ALA A 82 -6.02 2.75 -3.05
C ALA A 82 -5.57 2.88 -1.59
N ASN A 83 -5.63 1.79 -0.82
CA ASN A 83 -5.17 1.76 0.56
C ASN A 83 -3.65 1.99 0.67
N ILE A 84 -2.86 1.38 -0.22
CA ILE A 84 -1.41 1.62 -0.29
C ILE A 84 -1.13 3.09 -0.65
N ALA A 85 -1.86 3.65 -1.62
CA ALA A 85 -1.72 5.04 -2.03
C ALA A 85 -2.03 5.99 -0.87
N GLU A 86 -3.14 5.77 -0.17
CA GLU A 86 -3.57 6.60 0.97
C GLU A 86 -2.55 6.58 2.10
N ALA A 87 -2.06 5.41 2.50
CA ALA A 87 -1.02 5.28 3.52
C ALA A 87 0.28 5.99 3.13
N ASN A 88 0.58 6.12 1.84
CA ASN A 88 1.73 6.88 1.33
C ASN A 88 1.42 8.35 1.01
N GLY A 89 0.24 8.87 1.41
CA GLY A 89 -0.15 10.26 1.16
C GLY A 89 -0.47 10.58 -0.30
N CYS A 90 -0.77 9.56 -1.08
CA CYS A 90 -1.22 9.65 -2.47
C CYS A 90 -2.75 9.49 -2.56
N SER A 91 -3.31 9.81 -3.72
CA SER A 91 -4.73 9.60 -4.02
C SER A 91 -4.88 8.79 -5.30
N ALA A 92 -5.67 7.71 -5.28
CA ALA A 92 -5.86 6.83 -6.43
C ALA A 92 -7.28 6.90 -6.98
N VAL A 93 -7.40 7.00 -8.30
CA VAL A 93 -8.67 6.97 -9.03
C VAL A 93 -8.67 5.78 -9.99
N TRP A 94 -9.55 4.81 -9.75
CA TRP A 94 -9.63 3.60 -10.55
C TRP A 94 -10.63 3.71 -11.70
N SER A 95 -10.20 3.35 -12.91
CA SER A 95 -11.05 3.20 -14.08
C SER A 95 -11.21 1.72 -14.47
N LYS A 96 -12.37 1.16 -14.15
CA LYS A 96 -12.69 -0.22 -14.53
C LYS A 96 -12.59 -0.43 -16.05
N ARG A 97 -13.03 0.55 -16.84
CA ARG A 97 -13.04 0.48 -18.31
C ARG A 97 -11.62 0.41 -18.88
N LEU A 98 -10.68 1.11 -18.28
CA LEU A 98 -9.30 1.16 -18.74
C LEU A 98 -8.41 0.07 -18.11
N GLY A 99 -8.91 -0.65 -17.10
CA GLY A 99 -8.14 -1.65 -16.37
C GLY A 99 -6.94 -1.09 -15.61
N CYS A 100 -6.96 0.21 -15.31
CA CYS A 100 -5.87 0.89 -14.59
C CYS A 100 -6.42 1.88 -13.57
N ALA A 101 -5.56 2.29 -12.64
CA ALA A 101 -5.80 3.42 -11.77
C ALA A 101 -4.79 4.53 -12.09
N THR A 102 -5.20 5.78 -11.88
CA THR A 102 -4.30 6.93 -11.88
C THR A 102 -4.05 7.31 -10.43
N VAL A 103 -2.80 7.25 -10.02
CA VAL A 103 -2.33 7.62 -8.68
C VAL A 103 -1.72 9.00 -8.73
N PHE A 104 -2.16 9.88 -7.85
CA PHE A 104 -1.67 11.26 -7.70
C PHE A 104 -0.86 11.37 -6.43
N GLY A 105 0.31 11.97 -6.50
CA GLY A 105 1.24 12.13 -5.39
C GLY A 105 2.54 12.73 -5.85
N PHE A 106 3.55 12.66 -5.02
CA PHE A 106 4.89 13.14 -5.36
C PHE A 106 5.77 11.97 -5.77
N GLY A 107 6.86 12.22 -6.49
CA GLY A 107 7.68 11.18 -7.12
C GLY A 107 8.03 10.01 -6.21
N PRO A 108 8.68 10.25 -5.05
CA PRO A 108 9.09 9.17 -4.13
C PRO A 108 7.91 8.37 -3.56
N GLU A 109 6.81 9.03 -3.23
CA GLU A 109 5.61 8.37 -2.72
C GLU A 109 4.96 7.49 -3.82
N LEU A 110 4.98 7.95 -5.08
CA LEU A 110 4.51 7.14 -6.22
C LEU A 110 5.38 5.91 -6.45
N ASP A 111 6.71 6.02 -6.30
CA ASP A 111 7.64 4.88 -6.41
C ASP A 111 7.40 3.85 -5.30
N ALA A 112 7.14 4.32 -4.08
CA ALA A 112 6.77 3.47 -2.94
C ALA A 112 5.46 2.71 -3.21
N VAL A 113 4.43 3.40 -3.72
CA VAL A 113 3.14 2.79 -4.07
C VAL A 113 3.29 1.70 -5.12
N ASP A 114 4.02 1.96 -6.21
CA ASP A 114 4.24 0.98 -7.27
C ASP A 114 4.95 -0.26 -6.75
N THR A 115 6.02 -0.06 -5.97
CA THR A 115 6.85 -1.14 -5.43
C THR A 115 6.07 -2.02 -4.45
N LEU A 116 5.34 -1.41 -3.52
CA LEU A 116 4.50 -2.14 -2.56
C LEU A 116 3.35 -2.88 -3.24
N PHE A 117 2.66 -2.23 -4.18
CA PHE A 117 1.56 -2.84 -4.88
C PHE A 117 1.99 -4.08 -5.67
N ALA A 118 3.11 -4.01 -6.39
CA ALA A 118 3.65 -5.14 -7.13
C ALA A 118 3.99 -6.31 -6.19
N SER A 119 4.70 -6.06 -5.10
CA SER A 119 5.09 -7.08 -4.13
C SER A 119 3.88 -7.72 -3.44
N LEU A 120 2.94 -6.94 -2.94
CA LEU A 120 1.74 -7.46 -2.27
C LEU A 120 0.84 -8.26 -3.22
N LEU A 121 0.81 -7.93 -4.51
CA LEU A 121 0.11 -8.76 -5.50
C LEU A 121 0.77 -10.12 -5.70
N VAL A 122 2.10 -10.19 -5.72
CA VAL A 122 2.85 -11.46 -5.81
C VAL A 122 2.57 -12.33 -4.58
N GLN A 123 2.65 -11.77 -3.39
CA GLN A 123 2.39 -12.45 -2.12
C GLN A 123 0.95 -12.99 -2.04
N ALA A 124 -0.05 -12.14 -2.31
CA ALA A 124 -1.46 -12.54 -2.33
C ALA A 124 -1.73 -13.62 -3.39
N GLY A 125 -1.11 -13.50 -4.58
CA GLY A 125 -1.20 -14.49 -5.65
C GLY A 125 -0.62 -15.85 -5.24
N SER A 126 0.48 -15.87 -4.53
CA SER A 126 1.12 -17.07 -3.99
C SER A 126 0.25 -17.75 -2.93
N ALA A 127 -0.29 -16.99 -2.00
CA ALA A 127 -1.22 -17.49 -0.98
C ALA A 127 -2.49 -18.10 -1.62
N LEU A 128 -3.08 -17.43 -2.60
CA LEU A 128 -4.26 -17.96 -3.30
C LEU A 128 -3.99 -19.27 -4.06
N ARG A 129 -2.79 -19.48 -4.57
CA ARG A 129 -2.41 -20.77 -5.20
C ARG A 129 -2.36 -21.90 -4.17
N ARG A 130 -1.88 -21.65 -2.95
CA ARG A 130 -1.84 -22.64 -1.86
C ARG A 130 -3.24 -23.09 -1.42
N HIS A 131 -4.25 -22.21 -1.46
CA HIS A 131 -5.62 -22.57 -1.10
C HIS A 131 -6.33 -23.50 -2.10
N GLY A 132 -5.83 -23.67 -3.31
CA GLY A 132 -6.40 -24.57 -4.32
C GLY A 132 -7.82 -24.24 -4.76
N ALA A 133 -8.52 -25.25 -5.28
CA ALA A 133 -9.92 -25.15 -5.68
C ALA A 133 -10.85 -25.30 -4.46
N LYS A 134 -11.90 -24.48 -4.39
CA LYS A 134 -12.93 -24.56 -3.34
C LYS A 134 -14.24 -25.08 -3.90
N ILE A 135 -14.79 -26.08 -3.21
CA ILE A 135 -16.07 -26.73 -3.53
C ILE A 135 -16.91 -26.70 -2.26
N ASP A 136 -18.19 -26.36 -2.36
CA ASP A 136 -19.11 -26.39 -1.22
C ASP A 136 -19.63 -27.83 -0.93
N SER A 137 -20.37 -27.98 0.15
CA SER A 137 -20.98 -29.26 0.57
C SER A 137 -21.96 -29.86 -0.45
N PHE A 138 -22.39 -29.07 -1.43
CA PHE A 138 -23.27 -29.50 -2.53
C PHE A 138 -22.51 -29.76 -3.85
N GLY A 139 -21.16 -29.80 -3.80
CA GLY A 139 -20.33 -30.03 -4.98
C GLY A 139 -20.17 -28.83 -5.92
N ARG A 140 -20.65 -27.64 -5.56
CA ARG A 140 -20.57 -26.44 -6.41
C ARG A 140 -19.24 -25.73 -6.25
N ARG A 141 -18.68 -25.28 -7.38
CA ARG A 141 -17.41 -24.53 -7.37
C ARG A 141 -17.55 -23.13 -6.79
N ARG A 142 -16.90 -22.85 -5.66
CA ARG A 142 -16.85 -21.55 -5.00
C ARG A 142 -15.49 -20.83 -5.12
N THR A 143 -14.57 -21.40 -5.88
CA THR A 143 -13.20 -20.85 -6.01
C THR A 143 -13.16 -19.38 -6.42
N LYS A 144 -14.07 -18.94 -7.30
CA LYS A 144 -14.09 -17.54 -7.78
C LYS A 144 -14.56 -16.57 -6.70
N SER A 145 -15.60 -16.91 -5.95
CA SER A 145 -16.13 -16.10 -4.84
C SER A 145 -15.14 -16.07 -3.68
N PHE A 146 -14.56 -17.23 -3.31
CA PHE A 146 -13.52 -17.35 -2.32
C PHE A 146 -12.31 -16.42 -2.63
N ARG A 147 -11.74 -16.51 -3.84
CA ARG A 147 -10.59 -15.69 -4.24
C ARG A 147 -10.89 -14.20 -4.23
N ARG A 148 -12.11 -13.81 -4.61
CA ARG A 148 -12.55 -12.42 -4.55
C ARG A 148 -12.64 -11.93 -3.12
N ALA A 149 -13.27 -12.71 -2.22
CA ALA A 149 -13.42 -12.36 -0.82
C ALA A 149 -12.05 -12.30 -0.11
N PHE A 150 -11.17 -13.26 -0.40
CA PHE A 150 -9.80 -13.27 0.09
C PHE A 150 -9.05 -11.97 -0.27
N LEU A 151 -9.01 -11.61 -1.55
CA LEU A 151 -8.28 -10.41 -2.00
C LEU A 151 -8.88 -9.12 -1.43
N LEU A 152 -10.20 -9.09 -1.23
CA LEU A 152 -10.85 -7.93 -0.65
C LEU A 152 -10.51 -7.77 0.83
N SER A 153 -10.60 -8.85 1.61
CA SER A 153 -10.25 -8.86 3.01
C SER A 153 -8.77 -8.56 3.23
N PHE A 154 -7.91 -9.17 2.41
CA PHE A 154 -6.48 -8.87 2.37
C PHE A 154 -6.22 -7.36 2.13
N ALA A 155 -6.89 -6.75 1.14
CA ALA A 155 -6.71 -5.34 0.83
C ALA A 155 -7.13 -4.42 1.99
N VAL A 156 -8.26 -4.73 2.66
CA VAL A 156 -8.74 -3.96 3.82
C VAL A 156 -7.73 -4.06 4.96
N ARG A 157 -7.34 -5.28 5.30
CA ARG A 157 -6.42 -5.51 6.44
C ARG A 157 -5.03 -4.93 6.22
N ILE A 158 -4.50 -5.02 5.00
CA ILE A 158 -3.24 -4.34 4.64
C ILE A 158 -3.37 -2.83 4.81
N GLY A 159 -4.50 -2.23 4.41
CA GLY A 159 -4.75 -0.80 4.62
C GLY A 159 -4.65 -0.40 6.09
N GLU A 160 -5.40 -1.08 6.97
CA GLU A 160 -5.38 -0.84 8.43
C GLU A 160 -3.95 -0.92 9.00
N ARG A 161 -3.18 -1.89 8.55
CA ARG A 161 -1.82 -2.11 9.04
C ARG A 161 -0.83 -1.06 8.53
N LEU A 162 -0.97 -0.64 7.28
CA LEU A 162 -0.17 0.46 6.73
C LEU A 162 -0.42 1.77 7.47
N GLU A 163 -1.68 2.08 7.78
CA GLU A 163 -2.05 3.26 8.57
C GLU A 163 -1.42 3.21 9.96
N ALA A 164 -1.50 2.05 10.63
CA ALA A 164 -0.87 1.87 11.94
C ALA A 164 0.65 2.05 11.89
N THR A 165 1.32 1.52 10.85
CA THR A 165 2.77 1.68 10.66
C THR A 165 3.16 3.15 10.46
N VAL A 166 2.40 3.88 9.65
CA VAL A 166 2.64 5.32 9.43
C VAL A 166 2.41 6.11 10.71
N ALA A 167 1.35 5.80 11.46
CA ALA A 167 1.06 6.48 12.72
C ALA A 167 2.18 6.25 13.76
N ALA A 168 2.69 5.02 13.87
CA ALA A 168 3.82 4.69 14.73
C ALA A 168 5.09 5.48 14.33
N ALA A 169 5.44 5.47 13.04
CA ALA A 169 6.61 6.18 12.53
C ALA A 169 6.52 7.70 12.76
N VAL A 170 5.33 8.29 12.66
CA VAL A 170 5.10 9.72 12.97
C VAL A 170 5.27 9.99 14.47
N ALA A 171 4.78 9.10 15.32
CA ALA A 171 4.92 9.23 16.77
C ALA A 171 6.40 9.15 17.20
N ASP A 172 7.16 8.20 16.65
CA ASP A 172 8.57 8.03 16.91
C ASP A 172 9.38 9.26 16.47
N ALA A 173 9.13 9.74 15.25
CA ALA A 173 9.82 10.93 14.74
C ALA A 173 9.49 12.20 15.56
N ARG A 174 8.25 12.31 16.06
CA ARG A 174 7.88 13.41 16.97
C ARG A 174 8.62 13.32 18.29
N ALA A 175 8.77 12.11 18.86
CA ALA A 175 9.53 11.90 20.08
C ALA A 175 11.02 12.23 19.90
N GLU A 176 11.61 11.87 18.76
CA GLU A 176 13.03 12.12 18.45
C GLU A 176 13.34 13.59 18.15
N THR A 177 12.49 14.28 17.42
CA THR A 177 12.78 15.63 16.87
C THR A 177 11.99 16.76 17.52
N GLY A 178 10.94 16.46 18.27
CA GLY A 178 9.97 17.44 18.78
C GLY A 178 9.15 18.14 17.69
N ALA A 179 9.27 17.72 16.43
CA ALA A 179 8.63 18.39 15.30
C ALA A 179 7.17 17.94 15.11
N GLU A 180 6.27 18.92 14.93
CA GLU A 180 4.89 18.65 14.51
C GLU A 180 4.86 18.32 13.00
N LEU A 181 4.77 17.02 12.67
CA LEU A 181 4.85 16.52 11.30
C LEU A 181 3.47 16.32 10.67
N VAL A 182 2.46 16.11 11.50
CA VAL A 182 1.08 15.84 11.05
C VAL A 182 0.56 16.88 10.06
N PRO A 183 0.70 18.20 10.31
CA PRO A 183 0.21 19.21 9.36
C PRO A 183 0.91 19.16 8.00
N VAL A 184 2.22 18.89 7.98
CA VAL A 184 3.01 18.87 6.73
C VAL A 184 2.66 17.64 5.88
N LEU A 185 2.49 16.48 6.51
CA LEU A 185 2.08 15.27 5.83
C LEU A 185 0.63 15.37 5.34
N ALA A 186 -0.24 16.03 6.11
CA ALA A 186 -1.62 16.31 5.72
C ALA A 186 -1.69 17.25 4.52
N ASP A 187 -0.92 18.34 4.49
CA ASP A 187 -0.86 19.26 3.35
C ASP A 187 -0.47 18.56 2.05
N ARG A 188 0.57 17.73 2.08
CA ARG A 188 0.99 16.95 0.91
C ARG A 188 -0.13 16.00 0.43
N SER A 189 -0.78 15.30 1.35
CA SER A 189 -1.89 14.41 1.04
C SER A 189 -3.09 15.16 0.47
N ASP A 190 -3.41 16.34 1.02
CA ASP A 190 -4.50 17.18 0.53
C ASP A 190 -4.22 17.75 -0.86
N ARG A 191 -2.99 18.12 -1.16
CA ARG A 191 -2.55 18.55 -2.50
C ARG A 191 -2.68 17.43 -3.52
N ALA A 192 -2.28 16.19 -3.17
CA ALA A 192 -2.46 15.02 -4.02
C ALA A 192 -3.95 14.71 -4.28
N ARG A 193 -4.78 14.81 -3.24
CA ARG A 193 -6.23 14.63 -3.31
C ARG A 193 -6.91 15.73 -4.14
N ALA A 194 -6.46 16.97 -4.01
CA ALA A 194 -6.95 18.10 -4.81
C ALA A 194 -6.62 17.91 -6.31
N ALA A 195 -5.40 17.47 -6.63
CA ALA A 195 -5.01 17.16 -8.01
C ALA A 195 -5.86 16.02 -8.61
N ALA A 196 -6.15 14.97 -7.82
CA ALA A 196 -7.03 13.88 -8.25
C ALA A 196 -8.45 14.36 -8.53
N ARG A 197 -9.02 15.21 -7.67
CA ARG A 197 -10.37 15.79 -7.88
C ARG A 197 -10.42 16.72 -9.09
N ALA A 198 -9.39 17.50 -9.32
CA ALA A 198 -9.30 18.38 -10.50
C ALA A 198 -9.26 17.58 -11.81
N ALA A 199 -8.51 16.47 -11.83
CA ALA A 199 -8.41 15.62 -13.01
C ALA A 199 -9.64 14.72 -13.22
N PHE A 200 -10.33 14.33 -12.15
CA PHE A 200 -11.48 13.44 -12.17
C PHE A 200 -12.62 13.96 -11.27
N PRO A 201 -13.34 15.01 -11.67
CA PRO A 201 -14.38 15.62 -10.82
C PRO A 201 -15.59 14.72 -10.57
N GLU A 202 -15.87 13.77 -11.46
CA GLU A 202 -17.04 12.87 -11.39
C GLU A 202 -16.68 11.48 -10.85
N THR A 203 -15.86 11.41 -9.80
CA THR A 203 -15.55 10.13 -9.16
C THR A 203 -16.66 9.69 -8.23
N ARG A 204 -16.89 8.35 -8.16
CA ARG A 204 -17.80 7.74 -7.20
C ARG A 204 -17.02 6.87 -6.23
N HIS A 205 -17.43 6.87 -4.97
CA HIS A 205 -16.87 5.96 -4.00
C HIS A 205 -17.22 4.51 -4.38
N PHE A 206 -16.22 3.64 -4.43
CA PHE A 206 -16.37 2.22 -4.74
C PHE A 206 -16.18 1.39 -3.47
N ALA A 207 -17.26 0.80 -2.96
CA ALA A 207 -17.25 -0.09 -1.81
C ALA A 207 -17.72 -1.49 -2.25
N PRO A 208 -16.82 -2.43 -2.55
CA PRO A 208 -17.20 -3.78 -2.89
C PRO A 208 -17.67 -4.54 -1.65
N VAL A 209 -18.67 -5.37 -1.82
CA VAL A 209 -19.20 -6.25 -0.77
C VAL A 209 -18.59 -7.64 -0.92
N ALA A 210 -18.08 -8.20 0.17
CA ALA A 210 -17.70 -9.60 0.24
C ALA A 210 -18.95 -10.44 0.50
N THR A 211 -19.09 -11.52 -0.28
CA THR A 211 -20.26 -12.42 -0.21
C THR A 211 -19.88 -13.85 0.23
N GLU A 212 -18.63 -14.06 0.63
CA GLU A 212 -18.09 -15.38 0.96
C GLU A 212 -17.22 -15.32 2.19
N GLY A 213 -17.63 -16.01 3.28
CA GLY A 213 -17.04 -15.90 4.61
C GLY A 213 -15.66 -16.56 4.74
N ASP A 214 -15.48 -17.77 4.19
CA ASP A 214 -14.22 -18.51 4.31
C ASP A 214 -13.06 -17.78 3.62
N GLY A 215 -13.33 -17.22 2.44
CA GLY A 215 -12.36 -16.41 1.73
C GLY A 215 -12.04 -15.10 2.43
N TRP A 216 -13.05 -14.48 3.06
CA TRP A 216 -12.85 -13.28 3.86
C TRP A 216 -11.94 -13.57 5.06
N TYR A 217 -12.27 -14.62 5.83
CA TYR A 217 -11.46 -15.02 6.99
C TYR A 217 -10.02 -15.38 6.59
N ALA A 218 -9.86 -16.20 5.55
CA ALA A 218 -8.53 -16.59 5.07
C ALA A 218 -7.71 -15.39 4.59
N GLY A 219 -8.33 -14.41 3.93
CA GLY A 219 -7.66 -13.19 3.48
C GLY A 219 -7.25 -12.28 4.65
N HIS A 220 -8.06 -12.21 5.68
CA HIS A 220 -7.78 -11.45 6.89
C HIS A 220 -6.60 -12.06 7.68
N VAL A 221 -6.68 -13.36 7.94
CA VAL A 221 -5.61 -14.10 8.63
C VAL A 221 -4.30 -14.03 7.84
N PHE A 222 -4.35 -14.19 6.52
CA PHE A 222 -3.15 -14.04 5.70
C PHE A 222 -2.58 -12.63 5.76
N ALA A 223 -3.43 -11.61 5.74
CA ALA A 223 -2.99 -10.22 5.88
C ALA A 223 -2.41 -9.92 7.28
N ASP A 224 -2.86 -10.60 8.33
CA ASP A 224 -2.26 -10.50 9.67
C ASP A 224 -0.93 -11.24 9.75
N LEU A 225 -0.80 -12.34 9.03
CA LEU A 225 0.45 -13.07 8.89
C LEU A 225 1.47 -12.31 8.05
N VAL A 226 1.05 -11.47 7.12
CA VAL A 226 1.91 -10.48 6.47
C VAL A 226 2.32 -9.45 7.53
N ASP A 227 3.39 -9.72 8.29
CA ASP A 227 3.83 -8.86 9.38
C ASP A 227 4.40 -7.53 8.85
N LEU A 228 3.71 -6.46 9.21
CA LEU A 228 4.18 -5.08 9.03
C LEU A 228 4.85 -4.67 10.35
N ALA A 229 5.93 -5.36 10.75
CA ALA A 229 6.45 -5.39 12.11
C ALA A 229 6.58 -4.02 12.78
N VAL A 230 5.88 -3.89 13.88
CA VAL A 230 6.34 -3.09 15.01
C VAL A 230 7.40 -3.94 15.73
N VAL A 231 8.64 -3.51 15.73
CA VAL A 231 9.68 -4.12 16.57
C VAL A 231 9.29 -3.86 18.03
N PRO A 232 9.04 -4.89 18.85
CA PRO A 232 8.94 -4.65 20.28
C PRO A 232 10.31 -4.16 20.73
N SER A 233 10.33 -3.01 21.42
CA SER A 233 11.49 -2.56 22.17
C SER A 233 11.87 -3.70 23.10
N LEU A 234 13.01 -4.32 22.85
CA LEU A 234 13.61 -5.23 23.81
C LEU A 234 14.06 -4.41 25.02
N PRO A 235 13.86 -4.93 26.23
CA PRO A 235 14.19 -4.24 27.48
C PRO A 235 15.68 -3.95 27.63
#